data_8d8f6f9d4cba4d670164ff332a7cbe68
#
_entry.id   8d8f6f9d4cba4d670164ff332a7cbe68
#
_cell.length_a   1.000
_cell.length_b   1.000
_cell.length_c   1.000
_cell.angle_alpha   90.00
_cell.angle_beta   90.00
_cell.angle_gamma   90.00
#
_symmetry.space_group_name_H-M   'P 1'
#
loop_
_entity.id
_entity.type
_entity.pdbx_description
1 polymer ?
#
loop_
_entity_poly.entity_id
_entity_poly.type
_entity_poly.pdbx_seq_one_letter_code
_entity_poly.pdbx_strand_id
1 'polypeptide(L)'
;MSRPFRKVLAAATVLAGVLIPATAAFARGEPTGNSPTFTASALGGATVNTSVSVNDQGGSSVFHLSFQIARLSGANVDVSNVAVALNDCSDCQSVAIAVQIDLISPVPAVLTASNTAVAANVDCELCNTLAEAFQYVVATPEPLRLTPTGRREIHWIERALDRLGRSNEDPADMASQIQVLADDLSQVLSTQLLPASEPGNQHQGRW
;
A
#
# COMPACT_ATOMS: atom_id res chain seq x y z
N MET A 1 -33.20 14.57 -1.71
CA MET A 1 -32.45 14.47 -3.00
C MET A 1 -31.01 14.15 -2.64
N SER A 2 -30.67 12.86 -2.62
CA SER A 2 -29.34 12.37 -2.27
C SER A 2 -28.42 12.50 -3.49
N ARG A 3 -27.35 13.29 -3.38
CA ARG A 3 -26.33 13.38 -4.44
C ARG A 3 -25.47 12.11 -4.38
N PRO A 4 -25.26 11.42 -5.51
CA PRO A 4 -24.39 10.24 -5.53
C PRO A 4 -22.93 10.65 -5.30
N PHE A 5 -22.27 9.97 -4.36
CA PHE A 5 -20.84 10.07 -4.13
C PHE A 5 -20.09 9.63 -5.39
N ARG A 6 -19.35 10.55 -6.01
CA ARG A 6 -18.37 10.18 -7.03
C ARG A 6 -17.14 9.60 -6.33
N LYS A 7 -17.09 8.28 -6.26
CA LYS A 7 -15.89 7.55 -5.89
C LYS A 7 -14.94 7.54 -7.08
N VAL A 8 -13.82 8.21 -6.96
CA VAL A 8 -12.71 8.04 -7.90
C VAL A 8 -11.80 6.97 -7.30
N LEU A 9 -12.06 5.72 -7.63
CA LEU A 9 -11.10 4.64 -7.43
C LEU A 9 -10.17 4.65 -8.66
N ALA A 10 -8.97 5.15 -8.49
CA ALA A 10 -7.93 4.98 -9.48
C ALA A 10 -7.17 3.68 -9.14
N ALA A 11 -7.58 2.57 -9.74
CA ALA A 11 -6.74 1.39 -9.84
C ALA A 11 -5.72 1.67 -10.95
N ALA A 12 -4.48 1.94 -10.60
CA ALA A 12 -3.43 2.17 -11.59
C ALA A 12 -2.90 0.83 -12.09
N THR A 13 -3.12 0.59 -13.36
CA THR A 13 -2.60 -0.53 -14.14
C THR A 13 -1.07 -0.43 -14.26
N VAL A 14 -0.39 -1.55 -14.12
CA VAL A 14 1.05 -1.72 -14.33
C VAL A 14 1.47 -1.16 -15.68
N LEU A 15 2.35 -0.16 -15.69
CA LEU A 15 3.11 0.26 -16.87
C LEU A 15 4.57 -0.13 -16.65
N ALA A 16 5.03 -1.13 -17.39
CA ALA A 16 6.43 -1.50 -17.50
C ALA A 16 7.21 -0.39 -18.23
N GLY A 17 8.29 0.07 -17.60
CA GLY A 17 9.35 0.78 -18.28
C GLY A 17 9.60 2.21 -17.80
N VAL A 18 10.43 2.35 -16.76
CA VAL A 18 11.21 3.59 -16.54
C VAL A 18 12.63 3.20 -16.19
N LEU A 19 13.57 3.57 -17.07
CA LEU A 19 15.00 3.56 -16.79
C LEU A 19 15.29 4.64 -15.72
N ILE A 20 15.64 4.21 -14.52
CA ILE A 20 16.10 5.09 -13.44
C ILE A 20 17.63 5.19 -13.57
N PRO A 21 18.23 6.41 -13.65
CA PRO A 21 19.67 6.54 -13.55
C PRO A 21 20.14 6.10 -12.15
N ALA A 22 21.12 5.21 -12.12
CA ALA A 22 21.66 4.60 -10.92
C ALA A 22 22.43 5.61 -10.07
N THR A 23 21.78 6.20 -9.06
CA THR A 23 22.42 6.73 -7.86
C THR A 23 21.42 6.70 -6.70
N ALA A 24 20.90 5.53 -6.36
CA ALA A 24 20.24 5.33 -5.10
C ALA A 24 21.20 4.58 -4.17
N ALA A 25 21.70 5.25 -3.14
CA ALA A 25 22.38 4.59 -2.03
C ALA A 25 21.34 3.72 -1.31
N PHE A 26 21.39 2.42 -1.53
CA PHE A 26 20.54 1.46 -0.83
C PHE A 26 21.04 1.33 0.60
N ALA A 27 20.30 1.88 1.54
CA ALA A 27 20.49 1.60 2.94
C ALA A 27 20.08 0.13 3.19
N ARG A 28 21.01 -0.71 3.65
CA ARG A 28 20.69 -2.03 4.21
C ARG A 28 19.81 -1.80 5.44
N GLY A 29 18.51 -1.94 5.29
CA GLY A 29 17.57 -1.93 6.41
C GLY A 29 17.43 -3.33 6.97
N GLU A 30 17.75 -3.49 8.26
CA GLU A 30 17.34 -4.68 9.00
C GLU A 30 15.83 -4.88 8.95
N PRO A 31 15.31 -6.12 8.97
CA PRO A 31 13.89 -6.39 8.96
C PRO A 31 13.24 -5.90 10.27
N THR A 32 12.82 -4.66 10.29
CA THR A 32 11.98 -4.14 11.37
C THR A 32 10.56 -4.64 11.14
N GLY A 33 9.99 -5.23 12.19
CA GLY A 33 8.67 -5.84 12.17
C GLY A 33 7.61 -4.94 11.52
N ASN A 34 6.89 -5.50 10.56
CA ASN A 34 5.84 -4.82 9.79
C ASN A 34 4.66 -4.50 10.71
N SER A 35 4.51 -3.24 11.07
CA SER A 35 3.29 -2.70 11.68
C SER A 35 2.74 -1.62 10.76
N PRO A 36 1.41 -1.54 10.56
CA PRO A 36 0.85 -0.49 9.71
C PRO A 36 1.25 0.88 10.24
N THR A 37 1.90 1.65 9.40
CA THR A 37 2.31 3.01 9.75
C THR A 37 1.15 3.96 9.53
N PHE A 38 0.58 4.47 10.62
CA PHE A 38 -0.42 5.54 10.56
C PHE A 38 0.29 6.89 10.55
N THR A 39 0.36 7.51 9.41
CA THR A 39 0.95 8.85 9.29
C THR A 39 -0.16 9.90 9.32
N ALA A 40 -0.15 10.76 10.33
CA ALA A 40 -0.97 11.96 10.35
C ALA A 40 -0.11 13.11 9.82
N SER A 41 -0.30 13.51 8.56
CA SER A 41 0.36 14.70 8.03
C SER A 41 -0.46 15.94 8.39
N ALA A 42 0.07 16.76 9.27
CA ALA A 42 -0.42 18.11 9.48
C ALA A 42 0.23 19.03 8.44
N LEU A 43 -0.59 19.73 7.65
CA LEU A 43 -0.20 20.88 6.85
C LEU A 43 0.85 20.61 5.74
N GLY A 44 0.46 19.86 4.74
CA GLY A 44 1.25 19.68 3.52
C GLY A 44 0.88 18.36 2.87
N GLY A 45 0.24 18.40 1.71
CA GLY A 45 -0.38 17.25 1.10
C GLY A 45 0.58 16.29 0.41
N ALA A 46 1.73 15.92 0.98
CA ALA A 46 2.63 14.96 0.36
C ALA A 46 2.88 13.73 1.24
N THR A 47 2.84 12.54 0.64
CA THR A 47 3.25 11.30 1.29
C THR A 47 3.86 10.32 0.30
N VAL A 48 4.84 9.56 0.77
CA VAL A 48 5.51 8.51 0.00
C VAL A 48 5.49 7.23 0.82
N ASN A 49 5.03 6.15 0.20
CA ASN A 49 5.14 4.80 0.72
C ASN A 49 6.10 3.99 -0.15
N THR A 50 7.07 3.32 0.45
CA THR A 50 8.08 2.57 -0.30
C THR A 50 8.35 1.21 0.32
N SER A 51 8.31 0.17 -0.52
CA SER A 51 8.73 -1.18 -0.20
C SER A 51 9.89 -1.57 -1.12
N VAL A 52 11.03 -1.92 -0.55
CA VAL A 52 12.22 -2.35 -1.31
C VAL A 52 12.73 -3.67 -0.78
N SER A 53 12.84 -4.65 -1.67
CA SER A 53 13.41 -5.96 -1.39
C SER A 53 14.57 -6.21 -2.36
N VAL A 54 15.78 -6.34 -1.84
CA VAL A 54 16.98 -6.64 -2.62
C VAL A 54 17.61 -7.92 -2.08
N ASN A 55 17.83 -8.89 -2.95
CA ASN A 55 18.46 -10.14 -2.59
C ASN A 55 19.74 -10.36 -3.43
N ASP A 56 20.86 -10.41 -2.74
CA ASP A 56 22.21 -10.67 -3.28
C ASP A 56 22.82 -11.98 -2.78
N GLN A 57 21.99 -12.85 -2.12
CA GLN A 57 22.44 -14.10 -1.52
C GLN A 57 21.78 -15.30 -2.16
N GLY A 58 22.57 -16.12 -2.87
CA GLY A 58 22.10 -17.34 -3.51
C GLY A 58 21.40 -18.30 -2.55
N GLY A 59 20.33 -18.95 -3.00
CA GLY A 59 19.54 -19.91 -2.22
C GLY A 59 18.72 -19.28 -1.10
N SER A 60 18.50 -17.97 -1.12
CA SER A 60 17.77 -17.25 -0.08
C SER A 60 16.49 -16.57 -0.58
N SER A 61 15.63 -16.19 0.36
CA SER A 61 14.41 -15.41 0.09
C SER A 61 14.39 -14.14 0.93
N VAL A 62 14.12 -13.00 0.30
CA VAL A 62 13.98 -11.69 0.96
C VAL A 62 12.57 -11.16 0.66
N PHE A 63 11.89 -10.71 1.72
CA PHE A 63 10.56 -10.12 1.63
C PHE A 63 10.50 -8.79 2.35
N HIS A 64 9.81 -7.82 1.75
CA HIS A 64 9.48 -6.56 2.37
C HIS A 64 8.03 -6.14 2.08
N LEU A 65 7.28 -5.79 3.14
CA LEU A 65 5.94 -5.20 3.07
C LEU A 65 5.96 -3.80 3.68
N SER A 66 5.49 -2.82 2.93
CA SER A 66 5.18 -1.49 3.45
C SER A 66 3.69 -1.24 3.36
N PHE A 67 3.03 -1.06 4.50
CA PHE A 67 1.60 -0.79 4.60
C PHE A 67 1.36 0.55 5.29
N GLN A 68 0.82 1.53 4.57
CA GLN A 68 0.63 2.90 5.08
C GLN A 68 -0.84 3.33 4.97
N ILE A 69 -1.34 4.00 6.02
CA ILE A 69 -2.60 4.74 5.99
C ILE A 69 -2.30 6.20 6.33
N ALA A 70 -2.45 7.09 5.37
CA ALA A 70 -2.20 8.52 5.53
C ALA A 70 -3.51 9.31 5.57
N ARG A 71 -3.52 10.38 6.39
CA ARG A 71 -4.56 11.42 6.37
C ARG A 71 -3.94 12.71 5.90
N LEU A 72 -4.44 13.22 4.78
CA LEU A 72 -3.85 14.36 4.10
C LEU A 72 -4.86 15.51 3.98
N SER A 73 -4.34 16.72 3.96
CA SER A 73 -5.14 17.93 3.72
C SER A 73 -4.29 18.96 2.96
N GLY A 74 -4.95 19.84 2.22
CA GLY A 74 -4.27 20.90 1.48
C GLY A 74 -4.89 21.12 0.10
N ALA A 75 -4.58 22.27 -0.49
CA ALA A 75 -5.03 22.59 -1.86
C ALA A 75 -4.29 21.75 -2.92
N ASN A 76 -3.05 21.38 -2.64
CA ASN A 76 -2.24 20.52 -3.50
C ASN A 76 -1.85 19.28 -2.70
N VAL A 77 -2.13 18.10 -3.26
CA VAL A 77 -1.81 16.81 -2.65
C VAL A 77 -1.00 15.98 -3.64
N ASP A 78 0.13 15.44 -3.17
CA ASP A 78 1.04 14.59 -3.94
C ASP A 78 1.28 13.29 -3.17
N VAL A 79 0.89 12.15 -3.74
CA VAL A 79 0.98 10.84 -3.11
C VAL A 79 1.71 9.86 -4.03
N SER A 80 2.69 9.14 -3.47
CA SER A 80 3.49 8.17 -4.21
C SER A 80 3.59 6.86 -3.48
N ASN A 81 3.38 5.75 -4.20
CA ASN A 81 3.50 4.39 -3.70
C ASN A 81 4.45 3.60 -4.60
N VAL A 82 5.48 2.99 -4.03
CA VAL A 82 6.54 2.34 -4.78
C VAL A 82 6.87 0.98 -4.18
N ALA A 83 6.88 -0.07 -5.02
CA ALA A 83 7.41 -1.39 -4.70
C ALA A 83 8.56 -1.73 -5.63
N VAL A 84 9.71 -2.13 -5.09
CA VAL A 84 10.88 -2.56 -5.87
C VAL A 84 11.39 -3.88 -5.34
N ALA A 85 11.45 -4.89 -6.19
CA ALA A 85 12.07 -6.18 -5.89
C ALA A 85 13.21 -6.44 -6.88
N LEU A 86 14.39 -6.79 -6.36
CA LEU A 86 15.58 -7.02 -7.13
C LEU A 86 16.29 -8.29 -6.65
N ASN A 87 16.64 -9.17 -7.59
CA ASN A 87 17.58 -10.26 -7.35
C ASN A 87 18.87 -10.03 -8.14
N ASP A 88 20.01 -10.25 -7.48
CA ASP A 88 21.36 -10.29 -8.03
C ASP A 88 22.09 -11.51 -7.47
N CYS A 89 21.53 -12.70 -7.72
CA CYS A 89 22.01 -13.98 -7.18
C CYS A 89 21.35 -15.13 -7.92
N SER A 90 21.80 -16.37 -7.74
CA SER A 90 21.19 -17.57 -8.31
C SER A 90 20.36 -18.32 -7.28
N ASP A 91 19.26 -18.94 -7.71
CA ASP A 91 18.33 -19.71 -6.88
C ASP A 91 17.79 -18.87 -5.70
N CYS A 92 17.35 -17.64 -6.00
CA CYS A 92 16.91 -16.72 -4.98
C CYS A 92 15.54 -16.10 -5.27
N GLN A 93 14.88 -15.62 -4.21
CA GLN A 93 13.59 -14.97 -4.29
C GLN A 93 13.61 -13.58 -3.67
N SER A 94 12.98 -12.61 -4.33
CA SER A 94 12.77 -11.27 -3.80
C SER A 94 11.32 -10.86 -3.98
N VAL A 95 10.65 -10.46 -2.90
CA VAL A 95 9.25 -10.02 -2.92
C VAL A 95 9.11 -8.68 -2.24
N ALA A 96 8.53 -7.69 -2.93
CA ALA A 96 8.20 -6.37 -2.38
C ALA A 96 6.72 -6.07 -2.57
N ILE A 97 6.01 -5.73 -1.49
CA ILE A 97 4.61 -5.32 -1.53
C ILE A 97 4.48 -3.94 -0.88
N ALA A 98 3.91 -2.97 -1.61
CA ALA A 98 3.61 -1.64 -1.11
C ALA A 98 2.10 -1.38 -1.15
N VAL A 99 1.49 -1.11 -0.01
CA VAL A 99 0.08 -0.76 0.10
C VAL A 99 -0.05 0.62 0.72
N GLN A 100 -0.71 1.54 0.02
CA GLN A 100 -0.95 2.90 0.49
C GLN A 100 -2.44 3.25 0.44
N ILE A 101 -2.96 3.77 1.55
CA ILE A 101 -4.33 4.27 1.68
C ILE A 101 -4.26 5.75 2.06
N ASP A 102 -4.70 6.63 1.16
CA ASP A 102 -4.68 8.07 1.35
C ASP A 102 -6.10 8.59 1.55
N LEU A 103 -6.40 9.04 2.78
CA LEU A 103 -7.67 9.68 3.14
C LEU A 103 -7.48 11.19 3.11
N ILE A 104 -8.04 11.85 2.10
CA ILE A 104 -7.80 13.27 1.82
C ILE A 104 -9.05 14.08 2.14
N SER A 105 -8.91 15.14 2.92
CA SER A 105 -10.01 16.07 3.22
C SER A 105 -9.47 17.46 3.59
N PRO A 106 -10.09 18.54 3.06
CA PRO A 106 -11.12 18.56 2.02
C PRO A 106 -10.60 18.10 0.66
N VAL A 107 -11.50 17.96 -0.34
CA VAL A 107 -11.08 17.63 -1.72
C VAL A 107 -10.07 18.66 -2.21
N PRO A 108 -8.86 18.26 -2.63
CA PRO A 108 -7.80 19.16 -3.05
C PRO A 108 -8.14 19.79 -4.42
N ALA A 109 -7.56 20.95 -4.69
CA ALA A 109 -7.64 21.59 -6.01
C ALA A 109 -6.77 20.86 -7.03
N VAL A 110 -5.63 20.34 -6.59
CA VAL A 110 -4.72 19.52 -7.41
C VAL A 110 -4.38 18.25 -6.64
N LEU A 111 -4.53 17.11 -7.30
CA LEU A 111 -4.15 15.80 -6.79
C LEU A 111 -3.22 15.13 -7.80
N THR A 112 -2.00 14.84 -7.38
CA THR A 112 -1.04 14.02 -8.12
C THR A 112 -0.89 12.68 -7.39
N ALA A 113 -1.13 11.57 -8.09
CA ALA A 113 -0.96 10.24 -7.54
C ALA A 113 -0.09 9.40 -8.46
N SER A 114 0.92 8.73 -7.90
CA SER A 114 1.77 7.79 -8.62
C SER A 114 1.82 6.45 -7.88
N ASN A 115 1.75 5.36 -8.65
CA ASN A 115 1.83 4.00 -8.14
C ASN A 115 2.73 3.18 -9.06
N THR A 116 3.83 2.65 -8.54
CA THR A 116 4.88 2.01 -9.34
C THR A 116 5.30 0.69 -8.70
N ALA A 117 5.38 -0.37 -9.51
CA ALA A 117 5.96 -1.65 -9.13
C ALA A 117 7.06 -2.03 -10.13
N VAL A 118 8.23 -2.41 -9.62
CA VAL A 118 9.39 -2.82 -10.44
C VAL A 118 9.94 -4.12 -9.89
N ALA A 119 9.95 -5.17 -10.72
CA ALA A 119 10.60 -6.45 -10.43
C ALA A 119 11.70 -6.67 -11.46
N ALA A 120 12.92 -6.98 -11.00
CA ALA A 120 14.05 -7.21 -11.90
C ALA A 120 14.98 -8.32 -11.38
N ASN A 121 15.52 -9.08 -12.31
CA ASN A 121 16.59 -10.07 -12.10
C ASN A 121 17.83 -9.60 -12.83
N VAL A 122 18.96 -9.56 -12.15
CA VAL A 122 20.27 -9.17 -12.69
C VAL A 122 21.22 -10.33 -12.47
N ASP A 123 21.88 -10.77 -13.53
CA ASP A 123 22.87 -11.88 -13.52
C ASP A 123 22.41 -13.12 -12.71
N CYS A 124 21.18 -13.55 -12.96
CA CYS A 124 20.43 -14.42 -12.08
C CYS A 124 19.92 -15.66 -12.82
N GLU A 125 20.19 -16.86 -12.27
CA GLU A 125 19.61 -18.13 -12.73
C GLU A 125 18.62 -18.66 -11.68
N LEU A 126 17.45 -19.16 -12.12
CA LEU A 126 16.39 -19.74 -11.27
C LEU A 126 15.86 -18.77 -10.22
N CYS A 127 15.68 -17.51 -10.56
CA CYS A 127 15.23 -16.49 -9.63
C CYS A 127 13.75 -16.17 -9.75
N ASN A 128 13.15 -15.93 -8.61
CA ASN A 128 11.76 -15.52 -8.47
C ASN A 128 11.68 -14.09 -7.93
N THR A 129 11.08 -13.18 -8.70
CA THR A 129 10.96 -11.77 -8.32
C THR A 129 9.52 -11.31 -8.47
N LEU A 130 8.96 -10.71 -7.39
CA LEU A 130 7.61 -10.17 -7.39
C LEU A 130 7.60 -8.78 -6.75
N ALA A 131 7.05 -7.79 -7.44
CA ALA A 131 6.76 -6.48 -6.89
C ALA A 131 5.31 -6.11 -7.14
N GLU A 132 4.58 -5.76 -6.09
CA GLU A 132 3.17 -5.36 -6.14
C GLU A 132 2.96 -4.04 -5.41
N ALA A 133 2.28 -3.10 -6.07
CA ALA A 133 1.98 -1.80 -5.50
C ALA A 133 0.48 -1.49 -5.62
N PHE A 134 -0.18 -1.25 -4.48
CA PHE A 134 -1.60 -0.91 -4.41
C PHE A 134 -1.78 0.44 -3.75
N GLN A 135 -2.45 1.36 -4.44
CA GLN A 135 -2.73 2.70 -3.93
C GLN A 135 -4.23 2.99 -3.97
N TYR A 136 -4.77 3.39 -2.82
CA TYR A 136 -6.17 3.75 -2.65
C TYR A 136 -6.27 5.20 -2.21
N VAL A 137 -6.76 6.06 -3.09
CA VAL A 137 -6.93 7.49 -2.81
C VAL A 137 -8.41 7.82 -2.65
N VAL A 138 -8.79 8.30 -1.46
CA VAL A 138 -10.16 8.66 -1.12
C VAL A 138 -10.21 10.13 -0.73
N ALA A 139 -10.70 10.98 -1.64
CA ALA A 139 -10.86 12.41 -1.40
C ALA A 139 -12.33 12.76 -1.12
N THR A 140 -12.59 13.42 0.00
CA THR A 140 -13.95 13.77 0.45
C THR A 140 -14.00 15.20 1.02
N PRO A 141 -15.18 15.86 0.98
CA PRO A 141 -15.34 17.18 1.59
C PRO A 141 -15.07 17.18 3.11
N GLU A 142 -15.44 16.09 3.79
CA GLU A 142 -15.31 15.94 5.24
C GLU A 142 -14.33 14.81 5.57
N PRO A 143 -13.60 14.92 6.70
CA PRO A 143 -12.70 13.87 7.14
C PRO A 143 -13.41 12.52 7.32
N LEU A 144 -12.74 11.43 6.93
CA LEU A 144 -13.22 10.08 7.10
C LEU A 144 -12.46 9.34 8.22
N ARG A 145 -13.14 8.37 8.82
CA ARG A 145 -12.57 7.43 9.77
C ARG A 145 -12.99 5.99 9.44
N LEU A 146 -12.12 5.06 9.71
CA LEU A 146 -12.46 3.64 9.67
C LEU A 146 -13.30 3.25 10.88
N THR A 147 -14.30 2.41 10.65
CA THR A 147 -15.03 1.75 11.74
C THR A 147 -14.09 0.83 12.55
N PRO A 148 -14.45 0.43 13.78
CA PRO A 148 -13.68 -0.60 14.50
C PRO A 148 -13.58 -1.91 13.76
N THR A 149 -14.61 -2.29 13.00
CA THR A 149 -14.62 -3.48 12.15
C THR A 149 -13.64 -3.31 10.99
N GLY A 150 -13.71 -2.21 10.24
CA GLY A 150 -12.79 -1.95 9.12
C GLY A 150 -11.32 -1.94 9.56
N ARG A 151 -11.00 -1.41 10.75
CA ARG A 151 -9.63 -1.49 11.28
C ARG A 151 -9.18 -2.94 11.51
N ARG A 152 -10.05 -3.81 12.05
CA ARG A 152 -9.71 -5.23 12.27
C ARG A 152 -9.53 -5.97 10.96
N GLU A 153 -10.36 -5.68 9.96
CA GLU A 153 -10.27 -6.28 8.63
C GLU A 153 -8.98 -5.86 7.92
N ILE A 154 -8.61 -4.57 7.97
CA ILE A 154 -7.33 -4.09 7.42
C ILE A 154 -6.14 -4.77 8.10
N HIS A 155 -6.13 -4.88 9.43
CA HIS A 155 -5.07 -5.62 10.13
C HIS A 155 -5.02 -7.10 9.78
N TRP A 156 -6.16 -7.72 9.50
CA TRP A 156 -6.18 -9.10 9.03
C TRP A 156 -5.55 -9.21 7.64
N ILE A 157 -5.92 -8.33 6.71
CA ILE A 157 -5.36 -8.26 5.34
C ILE A 157 -3.85 -8.05 5.38
N GLU A 158 -3.38 -7.10 6.17
CA GLU A 158 -1.94 -6.83 6.35
C GLU A 158 -1.18 -8.09 6.81
N ARG A 159 -1.69 -8.78 7.84
CA ARG A 159 -1.08 -10.04 8.31
C ARG A 159 -1.17 -11.15 7.27
N ALA A 160 -2.20 -11.18 6.44
CA ALA A 160 -2.32 -12.14 5.36
C ALA A 160 -1.26 -11.88 4.28
N LEU A 161 -1.05 -10.62 3.89
CA LEU A 161 0.03 -10.20 2.98
C LEU A 161 1.41 -10.53 3.53
N ASP A 162 1.66 -10.28 4.83
CA ASP A 162 2.95 -10.61 5.46
C ASP A 162 3.23 -12.12 5.45
N ARG A 163 2.24 -12.95 5.75
CA ARG A 163 2.40 -14.42 5.68
C ARG A 163 2.66 -14.90 4.26
N LEU A 164 1.90 -14.36 3.31
CA LEU A 164 2.01 -14.75 1.90
C LEU A 164 3.37 -14.36 1.32
N GLY A 165 3.84 -13.15 1.59
CA GLY A 165 5.15 -12.69 1.11
C GLY A 165 6.34 -13.46 1.70
N ARG A 166 6.14 -14.14 2.85
CA ARG A 166 7.15 -15.03 3.46
C ARG A 166 6.97 -16.49 3.06
N SER A 167 5.98 -16.81 2.26
CA SER A 167 5.80 -18.17 1.75
C SER A 167 6.84 -18.47 0.65
N ASN A 168 7.07 -19.75 0.40
CA ASN A 168 7.89 -20.20 -0.73
C ASN A 168 7.00 -20.59 -1.93
N GLU A 169 5.85 -19.93 -2.08
CA GLU A 169 4.93 -20.18 -3.18
C GLU A 169 5.49 -19.61 -4.48
N ASP A 170 5.01 -20.14 -5.59
CA ASP A 170 5.32 -19.59 -6.91
C ASP A 170 4.84 -18.12 -7.00
N PRO A 171 5.64 -17.21 -7.57
CA PRO A 171 5.27 -15.80 -7.68
C PRO A 171 3.94 -15.53 -8.38
N ALA A 172 3.54 -16.36 -9.35
CA ALA A 172 2.26 -16.19 -10.05
C ALA A 172 1.07 -16.56 -9.15
N ASP A 173 1.20 -17.62 -8.36
CA ASP A 173 0.19 -18.01 -7.37
C ASP A 173 0.10 -16.98 -6.26
N MET A 174 1.26 -16.50 -5.79
CA MET A 174 1.36 -15.43 -4.80
C MET A 174 0.69 -14.14 -5.30
N ALA A 175 0.99 -13.69 -6.52
CA ALA A 175 0.38 -12.50 -7.12
C ALA A 175 -1.14 -12.62 -7.20
N SER A 176 -1.66 -13.79 -7.54
CA SER A 176 -3.11 -14.05 -7.59
C SER A 176 -3.76 -13.91 -6.22
N GLN A 177 -3.13 -14.42 -5.16
CA GLN A 177 -3.63 -14.30 -3.79
C GLN A 177 -3.51 -12.87 -3.25
N ILE A 178 -2.43 -12.17 -3.58
CA ILE A 178 -2.25 -10.74 -3.25
C ILE A 178 -3.36 -9.91 -3.87
N GLN A 179 -3.73 -10.19 -5.14
CA GLN A 179 -4.82 -9.48 -5.80
C GLN A 179 -6.17 -9.67 -5.08
N VAL A 180 -6.48 -10.87 -4.61
CA VAL A 180 -7.70 -11.13 -3.81
C VAL A 180 -7.68 -10.28 -2.54
N LEU A 181 -6.56 -10.21 -1.82
CA LEU A 181 -6.44 -9.37 -0.62
C LEU A 181 -6.56 -7.87 -0.92
N ALA A 182 -6.08 -7.43 -2.08
CA ALA A 182 -6.24 -6.05 -2.55
C ALA A 182 -7.72 -5.72 -2.88
N ASP A 183 -8.45 -6.66 -3.46
CA ASP A 183 -9.88 -6.52 -3.73
C ASP A 183 -10.69 -6.49 -2.42
N ASP A 184 -10.36 -7.35 -1.44
CA ASP A 184 -10.95 -7.31 -0.10
C ASP A 184 -10.69 -5.94 0.58
N LEU A 185 -9.48 -5.40 0.46
CA LEU A 185 -9.15 -4.08 0.98
C LEU A 185 -9.99 -2.98 0.32
N SER A 186 -10.18 -3.04 -1.00
CA SER A 186 -11.07 -2.14 -1.73
C SER A 186 -12.51 -2.21 -1.20
N GLN A 187 -13.01 -3.42 -0.92
CA GLN A 187 -14.33 -3.63 -0.34
C GLN A 187 -14.43 -3.04 1.08
N VAL A 188 -13.42 -3.25 1.93
CA VAL A 188 -13.37 -2.65 3.27
C VAL A 188 -13.43 -1.12 3.18
N LEU A 189 -12.63 -0.50 2.33
CA LEU A 189 -12.63 0.95 2.15
C LEU A 189 -13.98 1.47 1.62
N SER A 190 -14.67 0.69 0.79
CA SER A 190 -15.98 1.07 0.26
C SER A 190 -17.11 1.00 1.28
N THR A 191 -17.01 0.14 2.30
CA THR A 191 -18.10 -0.18 3.24
C THR A 191 -17.83 0.29 4.67
N GLN A 192 -16.57 0.48 5.07
CA GLN A 192 -16.16 0.70 6.45
C GLN A 192 -15.59 2.11 6.71
N LEU A 193 -15.66 3.02 5.73
CA LEU A 193 -15.34 4.43 5.92
C LEU A 193 -16.60 5.23 6.26
N LEU A 194 -16.55 6.00 7.36
CA LEU A 194 -17.61 6.88 7.84
C LEU A 194 -17.10 8.30 8.00
N PRO A 195 -17.96 9.33 7.88
CA PRO A 195 -17.61 10.69 8.28
C PRO A 195 -17.12 10.73 9.72
N ALA A 196 -16.03 11.47 9.97
CA ALA A 196 -15.44 11.57 11.31
C ALA A 196 -16.33 12.36 12.27
N SER A 197 -17.19 13.24 11.74
CA SER A 197 -18.14 14.09 12.48
C SER A 197 -19.40 13.35 12.94
N GLU A 198 -19.70 12.16 12.40
CA GLU A 198 -20.81 11.38 12.95
C GLU A 198 -20.48 10.91 14.37
N PRO A 199 -21.22 11.36 15.41
CA PRO A 199 -21.08 10.80 16.74
C PRO A 199 -21.43 9.32 16.63
N GLY A 200 -20.45 8.46 16.91
CA GLY A 200 -20.74 7.04 17.10
C GLY A 200 -21.89 6.95 18.08
N ASN A 201 -22.96 6.25 17.72
CA ASN A 201 -24.17 6.06 18.51
C ASN A 201 -23.76 5.67 19.95
N GLN A 202 -23.53 6.67 20.79
CA GLN A 202 -23.40 6.47 22.20
C GLN A 202 -24.82 6.05 22.65
N HIS A 203 -24.99 4.75 22.85
CA HIS A 203 -26.09 4.28 23.68
C HIS A 203 -26.07 5.10 24.94
N GLN A 204 -26.89 6.14 24.97
CA GLN A 204 -27.31 6.80 26.21
C GLN A 204 -28.09 5.76 27.00
N GLY A 205 -27.36 4.97 27.76
CA GLY A 205 -27.91 4.33 28.95
C GLY A 205 -28.24 5.44 29.94
N ARG A 206 -29.44 5.96 29.83
CA ARG A 206 -30.07 6.76 30.91
C ARG A 206 -30.37 5.82 32.06
N TRP A 207 -29.82 6.14 33.20
CA TRP A 207 -30.36 5.84 34.53
C TRP A 207 -30.45 7.10 35.34
#